data_80e3137ad811f35ee29f0a9e3ad59476
#
_entry.id   80e3137ad811f35ee29f0a9e3ad59476
#
_cell.length_a   1.000
_cell.length_b   1.000
_cell.length_c   1.000
_cell.angle_alpha   90.00
_cell.angle_beta   90.00
_cell.angle_gamma   90.00
#
_symmetry.space_group_name_H-M   'P 1'
#
loop_
_entity.id
_entity.type
_entity.pdbx_description
1 polymer ?
#
loop_
_entity_poly.entity_id
_entity_poly.type
_entity_poly.pdbx_seq_one_letter_code
_entity_poly.pdbx_strand_id
1 'polypeptide(L)'
;MEINHANIFYARNIHAIGGVETYVYELAKKYKDYDIAVICKTIAPEQKKRLKKFCKVYIHTNQKINCKVIITNWDTSIFDFVNEDAKKYTVLHTDYSNPTEILGLPKDRPDITYIGITESSKKAFEKITGIDRTILCRNPYELEDDEPVLTLLSATRLSAIKGGDRMLQLANTLENLGIHFIWYVITTDEYKDNPIWKNKNVVHIPNRLDVGSLMRKADWYVQLSICEGDSYSLREALYRQLPIVVCELPYFKEIGIKDGENALFYKPDNSNAYEIAEKMKTPLKFTFNKIEDGYNNILNKTKSYYEEERDMRYLVEATSKYTDGDVSDSELLKEKQKQGLAISRYVPEEGEQFEVDTERKDLLVSLNYVKVIKEIKDVEKEVETATKEVKTEKAVKKTTTKKTTTKKDK
;
A
#
# COMPACT_ATOMS: atom_id res chain seq x y z
N MET A 1 -5.46 -20.73 45.22
CA MET A 1 -5.13 -19.31 45.01
C MET A 1 -6.40 -18.63 44.50
N GLU A 2 -6.74 -17.49 45.01
CA GLU A 2 -7.92 -16.72 44.68
C GLU A 2 -7.52 -15.50 43.84
N ILE A 3 -8.34 -15.13 42.87
CA ILE A 3 -8.10 -13.95 42.06
C ILE A 3 -8.99 -12.82 42.60
N ASN A 4 -8.36 -11.76 43.09
CA ASN A 4 -9.04 -10.62 43.72
C ASN A 4 -8.75 -9.33 42.92
N HIS A 5 -9.76 -8.81 42.20
CA HIS A 5 -9.72 -7.55 41.51
C HIS A 5 -11.11 -6.92 41.42
N ALA A 6 -11.21 -5.59 41.43
CA ALA A 6 -12.48 -4.93 41.37
C ALA A 6 -13.22 -5.22 40.02
N ASN A 7 -12.49 -5.22 38.92
CA ASN A 7 -13.04 -5.42 37.59
C ASN A 7 -12.30 -6.54 36.84
N ILE A 8 -13.04 -7.45 36.26
CA ILE A 8 -12.46 -8.58 35.51
C ILE A 8 -13.04 -8.65 34.13
N PHE A 9 -12.17 -8.82 33.13
CA PHE A 9 -12.53 -9.18 31.77
C PHE A 9 -12.12 -10.64 31.53
N TYR A 10 -13.08 -11.43 31.12
CA TYR A 10 -12.85 -12.84 30.81
C TYR A 10 -13.07 -13.11 29.32
N ALA A 11 -12.06 -13.65 28.66
CA ALA A 11 -12.17 -14.26 27.34
C ALA A 11 -11.54 -15.65 27.37
N ARG A 12 -12.30 -16.69 27.03
CA ARG A 12 -11.86 -18.08 27.12
C ARG A 12 -10.52 -18.30 26.43
N ASN A 13 -10.41 -17.88 25.18
CA ASN A 13 -9.21 -17.99 24.37
C ASN A 13 -8.88 -16.61 23.80
N ILE A 14 -7.62 -16.19 23.94
CA ILE A 14 -7.12 -14.96 23.36
C ILE A 14 -6.04 -15.35 22.32
N HIS A 15 -6.42 -15.28 21.04
CA HIS A 15 -5.58 -15.66 19.91
C HIS A 15 -4.57 -14.56 19.56
N ALA A 16 -3.76 -14.76 18.53
CA ALA A 16 -2.78 -13.75 18.10
C ALA A 16 -3.46 -12.52 17.50
N ILE A 17 -4.51 -12.71 16.70
CA ILE A 17 -5.25 -11.66 15.97
C ILE A 17 -6.74 -11.97 16.01
N GLY A 18 -7.57 -10.95 16.24
CA GLY A 18 -9.03 -11.06 16.16
C GLY A 18 -9.74 -9.85 16.77
N GLY A 19 -11.05 -9.76 16.52
CA GLY A 19 -11.88 -8.66 17.03
C GLY A 19 -12.05 -8.70 18.56
N VAL A 20 -12.14 -9.90 19.13
CA VAL A 20 -12.24 -10.10 20.60
C VAL A 20 -10.95 -9.70 21.29
N GLU A 21 -9.81 -10.05 20.70
CA GLU A 21 -8.48 -9.69 21.18
C GLU A 21 -8.29 -8.17 21.21
N THR A 22 -8.74 -7.50 20.15
CA THR A 22 -8.75 -6.03 20.07
C THR A 22 -9.68 -5.45 21.12
N TYR A 23 -10.90 -5.97 21.26
CA TYR A 23 -11.86 -5.51 22.27
C TYR A 23 -11.28 -5.61 23.69
N VAL A 24 -10.72 -6.75 24.07
CA VAL A 24 -10.11 -6.95 25.40
C VAL A 24 -8.93 -6.01 25.63
N TYR A 25 -8.13 -5.79 24.59
CA TYR A 25 -7.00 -4.86 24.65
C TYR A 25 -7.45 -3.42 24.86
N GLU A 26 -8.41 -2.94 24.06
CA GLU A 26 -8.92 -1.56 24.14
C GLU A 26 -9.61 -1.31 25.49
N LEU A 27 -10.34 -2.30 26.03
CA LEU A 27 -10.89 -2.20 27.38
C LEU A 27 -9.79 -2.08 28.45
N ALA A 28 -8.79 -2.96 28.41
CA ALA A 28 -7.72 -2.97 29.41
C ALA A 28 -6.89 -1.67 29.36
N LYS A 29 -6.64 -1.15 28.16
CA LYS A 29 -5.92 0.11 27.93
C LYS A 29 -6.72 1.31 28.45
N LYS A 30 -7.96 1.45 28.01
CA LYS A 30 -8.82 2.60 28.33
C LYS A 30 -9.13 2.70 29.83
N TYR A 31 -9.29 1.57 30.50
CA TYR A 31 -9.69 1.51 31.89
C TYR A 31 -8.57 1.01 32.81
N LYS A 32 -7.28 1.18 32.42
CA LYS A 32 -6.11 0.74 33.18
C LYS A 32 -6.06 1.22 34.63
N ASP A 33 -6.70 2.36 34.93
CA ASP A 33 -6.72 2.98 36.25
C ASP A 33 -7.88 2.46 37.13
N TYR A 34 -8.63 1.44 36.69
CA TYR A 34 -9.84 0.92 37.36
C TYR A 34 -9.67 -0.41 38.08
N ASP A 35 -8.47 -0.78 38.50
CA ASP A 35 -8.16 -2.09 39.07
C ASP A 35 -8.71 -3.24 38.22
N ILE A 36 -8.15 -3.39 37.02
CA ILE A 36 -8.57 -4.35 36.02
C ILE A 36 -7.66 -5.57 36.02
N ALA A 37 -8.24 -6.75 35.81
CA ALA A 37 -7.51 -7.96 35.44
C ALA A 37 -8.18 -8.62 34.21
N VAL A 38 -7.36 -9.23 33.37
CA VAL A 38 -7.79 -10.10 32.29
C VAL A 38 -7.59 -11.55 32.69
N ILE A 39 -8.62 -12.38 32.54
CA ILE A 39 -8.59 -13.81 32.81
C ILE A 39 -8.87 -14.57 31.53
N CYS A 40 -8.12 -15.64 31.24
CA CYS A 40 -8.33 -16.50 30.08
C CYS A 40 -7.92 -17.94 30.38
N LYS A 41 -8.35 -18.91 29.56
CA LYS A 41 -7.83 -20.28 29.59
C LYS A 41 -6.56 -20.41 28.77
N THR A 42 -6.52 -19.78 27.60
CA THR A 42 -5.33 -19.72 26.75
C THR A 42 -5.10 -18.31 26.23
N ILE A 43 -3.84 -17.98 25.99
CA ILE A 43 -3.45 -16.66 25.46
C ILE A 43 -2.20 -16.77 24.60
N ALA A 44 -2.22 -16.12 23.44
CA ALA A 44 -1.04 -15.96 22.59
C ALA A 44 0.04 -15.11 23.31
N PRO A 45 1.33 -15.47 23.18
CA PRO A 45 2.43 -14.76 23.87
C PRO A 45 2.45 -13.24 23.59
N GLU A 46 2.18 -12.83 22.37
CA GLU A 46 2.14 -11.43 21.93
C GLU A 46 1.05 -10.66 22.66
N GLN A 47 -0.15 -11.22 22.73
CA GLN A 47 -1.28 -10.61 23.43
C GLN A 47 -1.05 -10.54 24.94
N LYS A 48 -0.42 -11.56 25.52
CA LYS A 48 -0.03 -11.54 26.94
C LYS A 48 0.97 -10.40 27.23
N LYS A 49 1.98 -10.23 26.35
CA LYS A 49 2.96 -9.15 26.46
C LYS A 49 2.29 -7.78 26.34
N ARG A 50 1.36 -7.63 25.38
CA ARG A 50 0.62 -6.41 25.10
C ARG A 50 -0.29 -6.00 26.27
N LEU A 51 -1.09 -6.93 26.80
CA LEU A 51 -2.02 -6.68 27.91
C LEU A 51 -1.32 -6.38 29.24
N LYS A 52 -0.18 -7.01 29.50
CA LYS A 52 0.63 -6.76 30.73
C LYS A 52 1.11 -5.33 30.87
N LYS A 53 1.07 -4.52 29.82
CA LYS A 53 1.36 -3.08 29.89
C LYS A 53 0.29 -2.31 30.69
N PHE A 54 -0.94 -2.82 30.76
CA PHE A 54 -2.09 -2.12 31.32
C PHE A 54 -2.73 -2.82 32.53
N CYS A 55 -2.65 -4.15 32.59
CA CYS A 55 -3.34 -4.92 33.61
C CYS A 55 -2.64 -6.24 33.96
N LYS A 56 -3.08 -6.89 35.05
CA LYS A 56 -2.68 -8.27 35.33
C LYS A 56 -3.40 -9.26 34.44
N VAL A 57 -2.69 -10.31 34.01
CA VAL A 57 -3.21 -11.36 33.13
C VAL A 57 -3.07 -12.71 33.82
N TYR A 58 -4.18 -13.40 34.04
CA TYR A 58 -4.24 -14.70 34.72
C TYR A 58 -4.70 -15.79 33.75
N ILE A 59 -4.10 -16.98 33.94
CA ILE A 59 -4.61 -18.20 33.30
C ILE A 59 -5.53 -18.89 34.32
N HIS A 60 -6.78 -19.10 33.94
CA HIS A 60 -7.78 -19.72 34.81
C HIS A 60 -7.62 -21.24 34.84
N THR A 61 -7.43 -21.77 36.04
CA THR A 61 -7.35 -23.22 36.34
C THR A 61 -8.25 -23.55 37.53
N ASN A 62 -9.54 -23.14 37.45
CA ASN A 62 -10.57 -23.35 38.47
C ASN A 62 -10.35 -22.57 39.79
N GLN A 63 -9.64 -21.42 39.75
CA GLN A 63 -9.52 -20.55 40.90
C GLN A 63 -10.87 -19.85 41.19
N LYS A 64 -11.16 -19.61 42.50
CA LYS A 64 -12.22 -18.70 42.87
C LYS A 64 -11.88 -17.26 42.45
N ILE A 65 -12.89 -16.55 42.02
CA ILE A 65 -12.79 -15.17 41.53
C ILE A 65 -13.63 -14.29 42.46
N ASN A 66 -13.02 -13.32 43.09
CA ASN A 66 -13.69 -12.32 43.90
C ASN A 66 -13.55 -10.96 43.23
N CYS A 67 -14.67 -10.38 42.78
CA CYS A 67 -14.74 -9.12 42.08
C CYS A 67 -16.06 -8.39 42.30
N LYS A 68 -16.09 -7.09 41.95
CA LYS A 68 -17.33 -6.30 41.93
C LYS A 68 -18.04 -6.43 40.60
N VAL A 69 -17.26 -6.49 39.52
CA VAL A 69 -17.78 -6.58 38.13
C VAL A 69 -16.97 -7.62 37.36
N ILE A 70 -17.66 -8.47 36.64
CA ILE A 70 -17.05 -9.34 35.64
C ILE A 70 -17.78 -9.20 34.31
N ILE A 71 -17.00 -9.02 33.26
CA ILE A 71 -17.49 -8.94 31.89
C ILE A 71 -16.88 -10.12 31.13
N THR A 72 -17.72 -10.99 30.56
CA THR A 72 -17.25 -12.11 29.75
C THR A 72 -17.41 -11.81 28.28
N ASN A 73 -16.53 -12.41 27.49
CA ASN A 73 -16.73 -12.55 26.08
C ASN A 73 -17.37 -13.92 25.81
N TRP A 74 -18.71 -13.98 25.72
CA TRP A 74 -19.51 -15.13 25.32
C TRP A 74 -19.55 -16.30 26.30
N ASP A 75 -18.40 -16.72 26.90
CA ASP A 75 -18.32 -17.92 27.75
C ASP A 75 -18.81 -17.59 29.19
N THR A 76 -20.04 -17.95 29.48
CA THR A 76 -20.65 -17.73 30.79
C THR A 76 -20.27 -18.79 31.83
N SER A 77 -19.55 -19.85 31.49
CA SER A 77 -19.11 -20.90 32.41
C SER A 77 -18.17 -20.40 33.52
N ILE A 78 -17.50 -19.29 33.31
CA ILE A 78 -16.65 -18.65 34.31
C ILE A 78 -17.43 -18.18 35.55
N PHE A 79 -18.70 -17.86 35.40
CA PHE A 79 -19.51 -17.33 36.49
C PHE A 79 -19.73 -18.32 37.62
N ASP A 80 -19.52 -19.60 37.41
CA ASP A 80 -19.58 -20.65 38.44
C ASP A 80 -18.43 -20.55 39.45
N PHE A 81 -17.40 -19.77 39.14
CA PHE A 81 -16.22 -19.51 39.99
C PHE A 81 -16.23 -18.12 40.62
N VAL A 82 -17.23 -17.29 40.32
CA VAL A 82 -17.33 -15.89 40.72
C VAL A 82 -18.22 -15.75 41.95
N ASN A 83 -17.85 -14.85 42.90
CA ASN A 83 -18.67 -14.53 44.05
C ASN A 83 -20.09 -14.10 43.66
N GLU A 84 -21.09 -14.39 44.49
CA GLU A 84 -22.53 -14.24 44.18
C GLU A 84 -22.93 -12.77 44.00
N ASP A 85 -22.35 -11.87 44.78
CA ASP A 85 -22.66 -10.42 44.80
C ASP A 85 -22.02 -9.64 43.64
N ALA A 86 -21.20 -10.30 42.80
CA ALA A 86 -20.61 -9.66 41.62
C ALA A 86 -21.65 -9.33 40.56
N LYS A 87 -21.55 -8.14 39.94
CA LYS A 87 -22.29 -7.82 38.72
C LYS A 87 -21.73 -8.55 37.53
N LYS A 88 -22.54 -9.34 36.86
CA LYS A 88 -22.14 -10.25 35.78
C LYS A 88 -22.65 -9.75 34.44
N TYR A 89 -21.77 -9.56 33.51
CA TYR A 89 -22.06 -9.11 32.15
C TYR A 89 -21.51 -10.07 31.11
N THR A 90 -22.22 -10.23 30.00
CA THR A 90 -21.70 -10.91 28.81
C THR A 90 -21.88 -10.06 27.56
N VAL A 91 -20.87 -10.00 26.71
CA VAL A 91 -20.86 -9.18 25.50
C VAL A 91 -21.37 -9.96 24.31
N LEU A 92 -22.25 -9.34 23.57
CA LEU A 92 -22.85 -9.87 22.34
C LEU A 92 -22.12 -9.27 21.14
N HIS A 93 -21.08 -9.99 20.65
CA HIS A 93 -20.22 -9.51 19.55
C HIS A 93 -20.79 -9.78 18.16
N THR A 94 -21.96 -10.38 18.05
CA THR A 94 -22.50 -10.88 16.80
C THR A 94 -23.84 -10.19 16.47
N ASP A 95 -24.18 -10.16 15.18
CA ASP A 95 -25.51 -9.76 14.72
C ASP A 95 -26.47 -10.95 14.72
N TYR A 96 -27.33 -10.99 15.71
CA TYR A 96 -28.33 -12.05 15.90
C TYR A 96 -29.50 -12.02 14.93
N SER A 97 -29.57 -11.05 14.03
CA SER A 97 -30.50 -11.12 12.90
C SER A 97 -30.11 -12.20 11.89
N ASN A 98 -28.85 -12.66 11.93
CA ASN A 98 -28.38 -13.79 11.12
C ASN A 98 -28.77 -15.13 11.77
N PRO A 99 -29.55 -16.01 11.08
CA PRO A 99 -29.99 -17.28 11.64
C PRO A 99 -28.88 -18.23 12.10
N THR A 100 -27.70 -18.17 11.48
CA THR A 100 -26.57 -19.03 11.84
C THR A 100 -26.00 -18.71 13.22
N GLU A 101 -26.13 -17.48 13.67
CA GLU A 101 -25.61 -17.00 14.96
C GLU A 101 -26.53 -17.37 16.13
N ILE A 102 -27.79 -17.69 15.85
CA ILE A 102 -28.77 -18.12 16.87
C ILE A 102 -28.32 -19.40 17.57
N LEU A 103 -27.65 -20.32 16.84
CA LEU A 103 -27.16 -21.58 17.39
C LEU A 103 -26.06 -21.38 18.46
N GLY A 104 -25.41 -20.24 18.46
CA GLY A 104 -24.37 -19.86 19.41
C GLY A 104 -24.86 -19.03 20.58
N LEU A 105 -26.18 -18.78 20.76
CA LEU A 105 -26.69 -17.98 21.86
C LEU A 105 -26.25 -18.53 23.22
N PRO A 106 -25.77 -17.68 24.13
CA PRO A 106 -25.43 -18.10 25.46
C PRO A 106 -26.68 -18.61 26.19
N LYS A 107 -26.51 -19.65 26.99
CA LYS A 107 -27.58 -20.16 27.86
C LYS A 107 -28.00 -19.05 28.81
N ASP A 108 -29.30 -18.76 28.85
CA ASP A 108 -29.81 -17.68 29.73
C ASP A 108 -29.55 -17.99 31.21
N ARG A 109 -29.15 -16.93 31.92
CA ARG A 109 -28.97 -16.92 33.39
C ARG A 109 -29.57 -15.64 33.93
N PRO A 110 -30.50 -15.72 34.93
CA PRO A 110 -31.19 -14.54 35.45
C PRO A 110 -30.32 -13.48 36.10
N ASP A 111 -29.11 -13.88 36.52
CA ASP A 111 -28.09 -13.05 37.18
C ASP A 111 -27.16 -12.30 36.19
N ILE A 112 -27.39 -12.45 34.88
CA ILE A 112 -26.54 -11.85 33.84
C ILE A 112 -27.25 -10.66 33.17
N THR A 113 -26.54 -9.57 32.95
CA THR A 113 -26.91 -8.49 32.05
C THR A 113 -26.15 -8.64 30.73
N TYR A 114 -26.85 -8.54 29.61
CA TYR A 114 -26.25 -8.68 28.29
C TYR A 114 -25.86 -7.32 27.72
N ILE A 115 -24.67 -7.23 27.15
CA ILE A 115 -24.14 -6.01 26.52
C ILE A 115 -24.25 -6.13 25.01
N GLY A 116 -25.15 -5.40 24.38
CA GLY A 116 -25.13 -5.22 22.92
C GLY A 116 -24.10 -4.16 22.55
N ILE A 117 -23.26 -4.45 21.55
CA ILE A 117 -22.26 -3.49 21.05
C ILE A 117 -22.85 -2.49 20.06
N THR A 118 -24.01 -2.78 19.51
CA THR A 118 -24.83 -1.89 18.66
C THR A 118 -26.30 -1.98 19.05
N GLU A 119 -27.07 -0.95 18.74
CA GLU A 119 -28.54 -1.00 18.91
C GLU A 119 -29.18 -2.12 18.09
N SER A 120 -28.65 -2.39 16.89
CA SER A 120 -29.13 -3.46 16.01
C SER A 120 -28.95 -4.83 16.65
N SER A 121 -27.72 -5.16 17.10
CA SER A 121 -27.45 -6.45 17.74
C SER A 121 -28.23 -6.64 19.05
N LYS A 122 -28.36 -5.57 19.85
CA LYS A 122 -29.17 -5.57 21.07
C LYS A 122 -30.63 -5.91 20.77
N LYS A 123 -31.28 -5.16 19.86
CA LYS A 123 -32.67 -5.38 19.49
C LYS A 123 -32.91 -6.75 18.85
N ALA A 124 -31.98 -7.22 18.03
CA ALA A 124 -32.07 -8.54 17.42
C ALA A 124 -32.03 -9.65 18.50
N PHE A 125 -31.09 -9.54 19.45
CA PHE A 125 -31.00 -10.46 20.59
C PHE A 125 -32.30 -10.46 21.44
N GLU A 126 -32.78 -9.31 21.85
CA GLU A 126 -34.04 -9.14 22.64
C GLU A 126 -35.23 -9.76 21.91
N LYS A 127 -35.34 -9.52 20.60
CA LYS A 127 -36.44 -10.05 19.77
C LYS A 127 -36.43 -11.58 19.69
N ILE A 128 -35.23 -12.17 19.58
CA ILE A 128 -35.08 -13.61 19.39
C ILE A 128 -35.22 -14.38 20.71
N THR A 129 -34.62 -13.84 21.76
CA THR A 129 -34.57 -14.54 23.06
C THR A 129 -35.67 -14.16 24.01
N GLY A 130 -36.33 -13.02 23.83
CA GLY A 130 -37.26 -12.43 24.79
C GLY A 130 -36.59 -11.88 26.06
N ILE A 131 -35.26 -11.79 26.07
CA ILE A 131 -34.50 -11.26 27.23
C ILE A 131 -34.39 -9.75 27.11
N ASP A 132 -34.85 -9.03 28.10
CA ASP A 132 -34.85 -7.56 28.18
C ASP A 132 -33.73 -6.99 29.07
N ARG A 133 -33.00 -7.85 29.77
CA ARG A 133 -31.84 -7.47 30.59
C ARG A 133 -30.61 -7.15 29.75
N THR A 134 -30.73 -6.15 28.88
CA THR A 134 -29.72 -5.73 27.94
C THR A 134 -29.36 -4.27 28.13
N ILE A 135 -28.08 -3.96 27.94
CA ILE A 135 -27.57 -2.58 27.87
C ILE A 135 -26.77 -2.37 26.61
N LEU A 136 -26.66 -1.12 26.16
CA LEU A 136 -25.82 -0.75 25.04
C LEU A 136 -24.45 -0.27 25.56
N CYS A 137 -23.39 -0.98 25.20
CA CYS A 137 -22.02 -0.47 25.38
C CYS A 137 -21.24 -0.72 24.08
N ARG A 138 -20.86 0.34 23.41
CA ARG A 138 -20.10 0.26 22.17
C ARG A 138 -18.68 -0.23 22.44
N ASN A 139 -18.08 -0.84 21.43
CA ASN A 139 -16.66 -1.22 21.52
C ASN A 139 -15.81 0.01 21.85
N PRO A 140 -14.99 -0.04 22.89
CA PRO A 140 -14.06 1.04 23.18
C PRO A 140 -13.00 1.10 22.06
N TYR A 141 -12.63 2.29 21.68
CA TYR A 141 -11.54 2.52 20.75
C TYR A 141 -10.96 3.92 21.00
N GLU A 142 -9.66 3.98 21.14
CA GLU A 142 -8.91 5.23 21.22
C GLU A 142 -7.81 5.22 20.17
N LEU A 143 -7.79 6.25 19.33
CA LEU A 143 -6.68 6.45 18.42
C LEU A 143 -5.39 6.63 19.24
N GLU A 144 -4.40 5.83 18.93
CA GLU A 144 -3.04 6.05 19.38
C GLU A 144 -2.31 6.82 18.28
N ASP A 145 -1.38 7.66 18.67
CA ASP A 145 -0.34 8.09 17.76
C ASP A 145 0.56 6.87 17.52
N ASP A 146 0.24 6.13 16.48
CA ASP A 146 1.03 4.97 16.10
C ASP A 146 2.44 5.43 15.71
N GLU A 147 3.46 4.74 16.22
CA GLU A 147 4.81 4.96 15.72
C GLU A 147 4.83 4.66 14.21
N PRO A 148 5.39 5.56 13.39
CA PRO A 148 5.40 5.37 11.94
C PRO A 148 6.13 4.08 11.58
N VAL A 149 5.53 3.30 10.70
CA VAL A 149 6.15 2.09 10.15
C VAL A 149 7.01 2.48 8.96
N LEU A 150 8.34 2.27 9.05
CA LEU A 150 9.23 2.50 7.93
C LEU A 150 8.92 1.55 6.78
N THR A 151 8.76 2.10 5.60
CA THR A 151 8.57 1.32 4.38
C THR A 151 9.86 1.28 3.57
N LEU A 152 10.45 0.09 3.47
CA LEU A 152 11.69 -0.15 2.73
C LEU A 152 11.39 -0.86 1.41
N LEU A 153 12.14 -0.54 0.37
CA LEU A 153 12.02 -1.19 -0.94
C LEU A 153 13.39 -1.60 -1.47
N SER A 154 13.46 -2.80 -2.04
CA SER A 154 14.57 -3.28 -2.86
C SER A 154 14.03 -3.90 -4.15
N ALA A 155 14.71 -3.66 -5.26
CA ALA A 155 14.45 -4.34 -6.53
C ALA A 155 15.79 -4.93 -7.01
N THR A 156 16.08 -6.18 -6.63
CA THR A 156 17.39 -6.79 -6.83
C THR A 156 17.32 -8.31 -6.76
N ARG A 157 18.32 -8.96 -7.38
CA ARG A 157 18.60 -10.39 -7.15
C ARG A 157 19.21 -10.58 -5.77
N LEU A 158 18.90 -11.68 -5.08
CA LEU A 158 19.40 -11.95 -3.73
C LEU A 158 20.69 -12.79 -3.72
N SER A 159 21.57 -12.60 -4.71
CA SER A 159 22.89 -13.23 -4.72
C SER A 159 23.84 -12.57 -3.70
N ALA A 160 24.93 -13.26 -3.34
CA ALA A 160 25.93 -12.74 -2.40
C ALA A 160 26.51 -11.38 -2.82
N ILE A 161 26.76 -11.17 -4.13
CA ILE A 161 27.23 -9.88 -4.66
C ILE A 161 26.19 -8.78 -4.47
N LYS A 162 24.92 -9.12 -4.61
CA LYS A 162 23.79 -8.16 -4.46
C LYS A 162 23.38 -7.95 -3.02
N GLY A 163 23.89 -8.73 -2.05
CA GLY A 163 23.81 -8.47 -0.63
C GLY A 163 22.57 -8.99 0.08
N GLY A 164 22.01 -10.11 -0.35
CA GLY A 164 20.90 -10.74 0.35
C GLY A 164 21.19 -11.06 1.82
N ASP A 165 22.42 -11.42 2.15
CA ASP A 165 22.94 -11.63 3.50
C ASP A 165 23.04 -10.33 4.31
N ARG A 166 23.52 -9.26 3.70
CA ARG A 166 23.60 -7.92 4.32
C ARG A 166 22.21 -7.31 4.55
N MET A 167 21.30 -7.54 3.64
CA MET A 167 19.89 -7.15 3.80
C MET A 167 19.25 -7.86 4.99
N LEU A 168 19.47 -9.18 5.14
CA LEU A 168 18.99 -9.93 6.29
C LEU A 168 19.58 -9.39 7.60
N GLN A 169 20.87 -9.09 7.64
CA GLN A 169 21.52 -8.53 8.83
C GLN A 169 20.93 -7.17 9.20
N LEU A 170 20.69 -6.29 8.22
CA LEU A 170 20.04 -5.00 8.46
C LEU A 170 18.61 -5.17 8.95
N ALA A 171 17.84 -6.08 8.36
CA ALA A 171 16.47 -6.37 8.81
C ALA A 171 16.43 -6.85 10.28
N ASN A 172 17.31 -7.77 10.64
CA ASN A 172 17.43 -8.24 12.02
C ASN A 172 17.87 -7.13 12.98
N THR A 173 18.74 -6.23 12.52
CA THR A 173 19.18 -5.08 13.32
C THR A 173 18.03 -4.11 13.59
N LEU A 174 17.24 -3.79 12.58
CA LEU A 174 16.03 -2.96 12.72
C LEU A 174 15.04 -3.58 13.71
N GLU A 175 14.79 -4.89 13.60
CA GLU A 175 13.89 -5.61 14.54
C GLU A 175 14.42 -5.61 15.97
N ASN A 176 15.71 -5.86 16.16
CA ASN A 176 16.35 -5.86 17.49
C ASN A 176 16.32 -4.49 18.17
N LEU A 177 16.35 -3.40 17.38
CA LEU A 177 16.19 -2.03 17.87
C LEU A 177 14.73 -1.66 18.16
N GLY A 178 13.78 -2.55 17.87
CA GLY A 178 12.35 -2.26 18.01
C GLY A 178 11.81 -1.27 16.99
N ILE A 179 12.55 -1.04 15.90
CA ILE A 179 12.08 -0.17 14.80
C ILE A 179 11.00 -0.92 14.02
N HIS A 180 9.81 -0.33 13.92
CA HIS A 180 8.73 -0.89 13.15
C HIS A 180 8.98 -0.63 11.66
N PHE A 181 9.04 -1.70 10.85
CA PHE A 181 9.26 -1.59 9.41
C PHE A 181 8.56 -2.69 8.62
N ILE A 182 8.32 -2.41 7.34
CA ILE A 182 7.98 -3.39 6.32
C ILE A 182 8.96 -3.22 5.17
N TRP A 183 9.60 -4.30 4.75
CA TRP A 183 10.58 -4.29 3.67
C TRP A 183 10.10 -5.10 2.48
N TYR A 184 9.72 -4.43 1.41
CA TYR A 184 9.32 -5.06 0.17
C TYR A 184 10.55 -5.35 -0.70
N VAL A 185 10.76 -6.63 -1.04
CA VAL A 185 11.87 -7.07 -1.88
C VAL A 185 11.30 -7.65 -3.17
N ILE A 186 11.53 -6.92 -4.28
CA ILE A 186 11.13 -7.32 -5.62
C ILE A 186 12.26 -8.16 -6.22
N THR A 187 12.00 -9.44 -6.47
CA THR A 187 12.98 -10.38 -7.00
C THR A 187 12.31 -11.56 -7.71
N THR A 188 13.12 -12.40 -8.38
CA THR A 188 12.65 -13.62 -9.04
C THR A 188 12.38 -14.75 -8.05
N ASP A 189 11.49 -15.67 -8.42
CA ASP A 189 11.14 -16.84 -7.62
C ASP A 189 12.31 -17.82 -7.41
N GLU A 190 13.40 -17.70 -8.17
CA GLU A 190 14.63 -18.48 -7.96
C GLU A 190 15.25 -18.27 -6.57
N TYR A 191 14.92 -17.15 -5.89
CA TYR A 191 15.38 -16.82 -4.54
C TYR A 191 14.37 -17.12 -3.43
N LYS A 192 13.32 -17.91 -3.69
CA LYS A 192 12.26 -18.24 -2.71
C LYS A 192 12.78 -18.87 -1.40
N ASP A 193 13.94 -19.56 -1.47
CA ASP A 193 14.56 -20.21 -0.31
C ASP A 193 15.63 -19.33 0.37
N ASN A 194 15.77 -18.06 -0.01
CA ASN A 194 16.75 -17.15 0.58
C ASN A 194 16.45 -16.92 2.06
N PRO A 195 17.47 -16.96 2.95
CA PRO A 195 17.28 -16.77 4.38
C PRO A 195 16.62 -15.46 4.79
N ILE A 196 16.62 -14.42 3.96
CA ILE A 196 15.97 -13.12 4.25
C ILE A 196 14.47 -13.27 4.55
N TRP A 197 13.80 -14.26 3.97
CA TRP A 197 12.36 -14.51 4.18
C TRP A 197 12.03 -15.05 5.58
N LYS A 198 13.05 -15.39 6.39
CA LYS A 198 12.84 -15.75 7.81
C LYS A 198 12.49 -14.55 8.66
N ASN A 199 12.83 -13.34 8.22
CA ASN A 199 12.42 -12.12 8.90
C ASN A 199 10.98 -11.77 8.49
N LYS A 200 10.06 -11.78 9.44
CA LYS A 200 8.61 -11.59 9.23
C LYS A 200 8.22 -10.21 8.66
N ASN A 201 9.10 -9.24 8.79
CA ASN A 201 8.89 -7.87 8.28
C ASN A 201 9.37 -7.72 6.83
N VAL A 202 9.96 -8.77 6.23
CA VAL A 202 10.41 -8.78 4.84
C VAL A 202 9.39 -9.52 3.97
N VAL A 203 8.92 -8.84 2.93
CA VAL A 203 7.84 -9.32 2.05
C VAL A 203 8.37 -9.52 0.64
N HIS A 204 8.26 -10.74 0.11
CA HIS A 204 8.56 -11.02 -1.29
C HIS A 204 7.50 -10.43 -2.21
N ILE A 205 7.95 -9.70 -3.22
CA ILE A 205 7.13 -9.27 -4.35
C ILE A 205 7.73 -9.86 -5.64
N PRO A 206 6.94 -10.59 -6.44
CA PRO A 206 7.39 -11.08 -7.73
C PRO A 206 7.82 -9.95 -8.67
N ASN A 207 8.68 -10.27 -9.65
CA ASN A 207 9.13 -9.34 -10.67
C ASN A 207 7.96 -8.61 -11.34
N ARG A 208 8.12 -7.30 -11.52
CA ARG A 208 7.10 -6.42 -12.10
C ARG A 208 7.72 -5.22 -12.81
N LEU A 209 6.99 -4.60 -13.73
CA LEU A 209 7.48 -3.46 -14.51
C LEU A 209 7.20 -2.10 -13.86
N ASP A 210 6.26 -2.02 -12.93
CA ASP A 210 5.82 -0.77 -12.28
C ASP A 210 6.52 -0.49 -10.94
N VAL A 211 7.79 -0.91 -10.80
CA VAL A 211 8.63 -0.72 -9.61
C VAL A 211 8.66 0.73 -9.15
N GLY A 212 8.73 1.68 -10.08
CA GLY A 212 8.73 3.10 -9.77
C GLY A 212 7.46 3.61 -9.07
N SER A 213 6.34 2.91 -9.22
CA SER A 213 5.10 3.25 -8.50
C SER A 213 5.20 2.83 -7.02
N LEU A 214 5.88 1.75 -6.73
CA LEU A 214 6.17 1.30 -5.36
C LEU A 214 7.23 2.20 -4.69
N MET A 215 8.27 2.62 -5.43
CA MET A 215 9.29 3.54 -4.92
C MET A 215 8.70 4.84 -4.35
N ARG A 216 7.62 5.36 -4.95
CA ARG A 216 6.95 6.59 -4.46
C ARG A 216 6.28 6.45 -3.09
N LYS A 217 6.12 5.21 -2.60
CA LYS A 217 5.47 4.90 -1.32
C LYS A 217 6.46 4.40 -0.26
N ALA A 218 7.73 4.29 -0.63
CA ALA A 218 8.79 3.85 0.28
C ALA A 218 9.46 5.06 0.94
N ASP A 219 9.97 4.86 2.15
CA ASP A 219 10.79 5.84 2.87
C ASP A 219 12.27 5.70 2.50
N TRP A 220 12.70 4.48 2.15
CA TRP A 220 14.08 4.17 1.76
C TRP A 220 14.12 3.12 0.65
N TYR A 221 15.03 3.33 -0.31
CA TYR A 221 15.43 2.30 -1.25
C TYR A 221 16.75 1.67 -0.78
N VAL A 222 16.77 0.34 -0.64
CA VAL A 222 17.93 -0.39 -0.09
C VAL A 222 18.55 -1.29 -1.16
N GLN A 223 19.83 -1.07 -1.44
CA GLN A 223 20.60 -1.89 -2.38
C GLN A 223 22.03 -2.11 -1.87
N LEU A 224 22.27 -3.22 -1.20
CA LEU A 224 23.54 -3.52 -0.54
C LEU A 224 24.50 -4.30 -1.43
N SER A 225 24.52 -4.00 -2.73
CA SER A 225 25.44 -4.58 -3.70
C SER A 225 26.86 -4.07 -3.48
N ILE A 226 27.84 -4.97 -3.62
CA ILE A 226 29.27 -4.63 -3.55
C ILE A 226 29.92 -4.51 -4.93
N CYS A 227 29.17 -4.74 -5.99
CA CYS A 227 29.63 -4.60 -7.37
C CYS A 227 28.44 -4.23 -8.27
N GLU A 228 28.53 -3.07 -8.91
CA GLU A 228 27.61 -2.55 -9.93
C GLU A 228 28.38 -1.69 -10.92
N GLY A 229 27.97 -1.70 -12.18
CA GLY A 229 28.44 -0.74 -13.17
C GLY A 229 27.71 0.59 -13.03
N ASP A 230 26.38 0.54 -13.20
CA ASP A 230 25.46 1.65 -13.01
C ASP A 230 24.05 1.07 -12.84
N SER A 231 23.54 1.16 -11.65
CA SER A 231 22.26 0.53 -11.30
C SER A 231 21.07 1.39 -11.72
N TYR A 232 20.28 0.91 -12.69
CA TYR A 232 19.03 1.57 -13.10
C TYR A 232 18.06 1.77 -11.94
N SER A 233 17.85 0.76 -11.10
CA SER A 233 16.93 0.85 -9.98
C SER A 233 17.38 1.87 -8.92
N LEU A 234 18.68 2.01 -8.72
CA LEU A 234 19.25 3.03 -7.85
C LEU A 234 19.02 4.44 -8.41
N ARG A 235 19.33 4.64 -9.70
CA ARG A 235 19.04 5.93 -10.37
C ARG A 235 17.56 6.26 -10.33
N GLU A 236 16.71 5.28 -10.53
CA GLU A 236 15.26 5.45 -10.49
C GLU A 236 14.78 5.91 -9.11
N ALA A 237 15.35 5.39 -8.02
CA ALA A 237 15.07 5.81 -6.67
C ALA A 237 15.51 7.27 -6.45
N LEU A 238 16.73 7.62 -6.83
CA LEU A 238 17.27 8.98 -6.68
C LEU A 238 16.49 10.03 -7.48
N TYR A 239 16.10 9.69 -8.73
CA TYR A 239 15.28 10.60 -9.56
C TYR A 239 13.87 10.83 -8.99
N ARG A 240 13.41 9.94 -8.09
CA ARG A 240 12.17 10.11 -7.32
C ARG A 240 12.39 10.77 -5.97
N GLN A 241 13.58 11.25 -5.69
CA GLN A 241 13.97 11.85 -4.41
C GLN A 241 13.79 10.86 -3.24
N LEU A 242 13.91 9.56 -3.51
CA LEU A 242 13.87 8.51 -2.51
C LEU A 242 15.28 8.28 -1.96
N PRO A 243 15.54 8.49 -0.67
CA PRO A 243 16.85 8.29 -0.09
C PRO A 243 17.24 6.80 -0.12
N ILE A 244 18.52 6.55 -0.25
CA ILE A 244 19.06 5.22 -0.50
C ILE A 244 19.96 4.74 0.64
N VAL A 245 19.95 3.41 0.90
CA VAL A 245 20.94 2.73 1.73
C VAL A 245 21.74 1.79 0.81
N VAL A 246 23.03 2.02 0.71
CA VAL A 246 23.91 1.37 -0.27
C VAL A 246 25.27 1.04 0.31
N CYS A 247 25.98 0.02 -0.22
CA CYS A 247 27.42 -0.08 -0.02
C CYS A 247 28.12 0.92 -0.96
N GLU A 248 29.15 1.61 -0.46
CA GLU A 248 29.89 2.58 -1.27
C GLU A 248 30.53 1.90 -2.50
N LEU A 249 30.34 2.52 -3.69
CA LEU A 249 30.90 2.07 -4.95
C LEU A 249 31.68 3.20 -5.64
N PRO A 250 32.74 2.88 -6.41
CA PRO A 250 33.62 3.90 -6.97
C PRO A 250 32.91 4.98 -7.80
N TYR A 251 31.91 4.61 -8.59
CA TYR A 251 31.21 5.53 -9.49
C TYR A 251 30.23 6.49 -8.76
N PHE A 252 29.96 6.30 -7.47
CA PHE A 252 29.02 7.15 -6.73
C PHE A 252 29.43 8.62 -6.71
N LYS A 253 30.72 8.89 -6.62
CA LYS A 253 31.25 10.27 -6.67
C LYS A 253 30.97 10.94 -8.00
N GLU A 254 31.03 10.20 -9.10
CA GLU A 254 30.78 10.71 -10.46
C GLU A 254 29.33 11.13 -10.64
N ILE A 255 28.40 10.41 -10.01
CA ILE A 255 26.97 10.63 -10.15
C ILE A 255 26.36 11.40 -8.97
N GLY A 256 27.17 11.92 -8.05
CA GLY A 256 26.71 12.78 -6.96
C GLY A 256 26.02 12.06 -5.81
N ILE A 257 26.30 10.76 -5.60
CA ILE A 257 25.82 10.02 -4.41
C ILE A 257 26.79 10.31 -3.26
N LYS A 258 26.24 10.77 -2.12
CA LYS A 258 27.01 11.20 -0.96
C LYS A 258 26.39 10.71 0.34
N ASP A 259 27.24 10.16 1.22
CA ASP A 259 26.84 9.72 2.55
C ASP A 259 26.32 10.87 3.40
N GLY A 260 25.19 10.65 4.08
CA GLY A 260 24.52 11.64 4.93
C GLY A 260 23.74 12.73 4.19
N GLU A 261 23.89 12.86 2.84
CA GLU A 261 23.14 13.84 2.04
C GLU A 261 21.95 13.21 1.33
N ASN A 262 22.19 12.22 0.44
CA ASN A 262 21.15 11.53 -0.33
C ASN A 262 21.24 10.00 -0.18
N ALA A 263 22.25 9.50 0.52
CA ALA A 263 22.50 8.10 0.80
C ALA A 263 22.96 7.88 2.24
N LEU A 264 22.82 6.65 2.71
CA LEU A 264 23.52 6.12 3.88
C LEU A 264 24.44 4.99 3.41
N PHE A 265 25.74 5.06 3.72
CA PHE A 265 26.71 4.08 3.29
C PHE A 265 26.83 2.95 4.30
N TYR A 266 26.32 1.79 3.88
CA TYR A 266 26.40 0.54 4.62
C TYR A 266 27.72 -0.17 4.37
N LYS A 267 28.40 -0.62 5.42
CA LYS A 267 29.66 -1.36 5.28
C LYS A 267 29.42 -2.83 4.92
N PRO A 268 30.15 -3.38 3.92
CA PRO A 268 29.95 -4.76 3.49
C PRO A 268 30.16 -5.83 4.58
N ASP A 269 30.94 -5.53 5.61
CA ASP A 269 31.19 -6.39 6.77
C ASP A 269 30.10 -6.26 7.88
N ASN A 270 29.07 -5.49 7.63
CA ASN A 270 27.97 -5.19 8.53
C ASN A 270 28.35 -4.40 9.80
N SER A 271 29.58 -3.89 9.92
CA SER A 271 30.11 -3.28 11.15
C SER A 271 29.37 -2.00 11.56
N ASN A 272 28.64 -1.34 10.65
CA ASN A 272 27.83 -0.15 10.95
C ASN A 272 26.32 -0.38 10.83
N ALA A 273 25.85 -1.62 10.83
CA ALA A 273 24.42 -1.93 10.68
C ALA A 273 23.53 -1.23 11.72
N TYR A 274 23.99 -1.15 12.96
CA TYR A 274 23.31 -0.45 14.06
C TYR A 274 23.17 1.06 13.77
N GLU A 275 24.27 1.70 13.40
CA GLU A 275 24.30 3.13 13.08
C GLU A 275 23.36 3.47 11.90
N ILE A 276 23.40 2.66 10.85
CA ILE A 276 22.53 2.84 9.69
C ILE A 276 21.06 2.68 10.08
N ALA A 277 20.72 1.63 10.84
CA ALA A 277 19.36 1.39 11.30
C ALA A 277 18.82 2.57 12.15
N GLU A 278 19.63 3.15 13.04
CA GLU A 278 19.25 4.34 13.81
C GLU A 278 19.01 5.56 12.90
N LYS A 279 19.88 5.80 11.92
CA LYS A 279 19.74 6.91 10.97
C LYS A 279 18.51 6.76 10.07
N MET A 280 18.10 5.53 9.74
CA MET A 280 16.93 5.28 8.91
C MET A 280 15.60 5.71 9.54
N LYS A 281 15.53 5.94 10.85
CA LYS A 281 14.34 6.46 11.53
C LYS A 281 13.86 7.80 10.95
N THR A 282 14.77 8.56 10.36
CA THR A 282 14.47 9.86 9.76
C THR A 282 14.96 9.89 8.32
N PRO A 283 14.07 9.72 7.33
CA PRO A 283 14.44 9.77 5.92
C PRO A 283 15.11 11.09 5.53
N LEU A 284 16.16 11.01 4.73
CA LEU A 284 16.90 12.17 4.24
C LEU A 284 16.03 12.97 3.27
N LYS A 285 16.13 14.30 3.37
CA LYS A 285 15.47 15.20 2.43
C LYS A 285 16.53 15.84 1.54
N PHE A 286 16.45 15.63 0.24
CA PHE A 286 17.43 16.10 -0.73
C PHE A 286 16.77 16.41 -2.06
N THR A 287 17.53 17.02 -2.97
CA THR A 287 17.17 17.18 -4.38
C THR A 287 18.26 16.53 -5.23
N PHE A 288 17.87 15.62 -6.10
CA PHE A 288 18.79 14.93 -7.00
C PHE A 288 18.43 15.26 -8.45
N ASN A 289 19.37 15.83 -9.18
CA ASN A 289 19.18 16.20 -10.57
C ASN A 289 19.43 15.02 -11.50
N LYS A 290 18.69 14.97 -12.60
CA LYS A 290 18.95 13.97 -13.65
C LYS A 290 20.34 14.16 -14.25
N ILE A 291 21.02 13.04 -14.44
CA ILE A 291 22.34 12.99 -15.08
C ILE A 291 22.11 12.75 -16.56
N GLU A 292 22.81 13.53 -17.41
CA GLU A 292 22.80 13.29 -18.85
C GLU A 292 23.51 12.00 -19.17
N ASP A 293 22.90 11.19 -20.02
CA ASP A 293 23.41 9.86 -20.41
C ASP A 293 24.48 9.94 -21.54
N GLY A 294 24.62 11.08 -22.17
CA GLY A 294 25.59 11.31 -23.25
C GLY A 294 25.20 10.75 -24.61
N TYR A 295 24.13 9.97 -24.74
CA TYR A 295 23.72 9.38 -26.02
C TYR A 295 23.28 10.43 -27.03
N ASN A 296 22.85 11.62 -26.58
CA ASN A 296 22.57 12.76 -27.46
C ASN A 296 23.77 13.16 -28.34
N ASN A 297 25.00 12.83 -27.94
CA ASN A 297 26.21 13.10 -28.72
C ASN A 297 26.51 12.01 -29.77
N ILE A 298 25.87 10.87 -29.65
CA ILE A 298 26.09 9.68 -30.51
C ILE A 298 24.92 9.53 -31.50
N LEU A 299 23.71 9.72 -30.99
CA LEU A 299 22.50 9.53 -31.79
C LEU A 299 22.19 10.78 -32.63
N ASN A 300 21.91 10.60 -33.90
CA ASN A 300 21.42 11.67 -34.75
C ASN A 300 20.05 12.13 -34.24
N LYS A 301 19.88 13.46 -34.06
CA LYS A 301 18.59 14.08 -33.65
C LYS A 301 17.59 14.14 -34.82
N THR A 302 17.59 13.18 -35.68
CA THR A 302 16.57 13.04 -36.71
C THR A 302 15.33 12.38 -36.08
N LYS A 303 14.15 12.91 -36.41
CA LYS A 303 12.92 12.18 -36.08
C LYS A 303 13.03 10.79 -36.64
N SER A 304 12.65 9.79 -35.85
CA SER A 304 12.64 8.42 -36.34
C SER A 304 11.60 8.30 -37.47
N TYR A 305 11.95 7.49 -38.46
CA TYR A 305 10.99 7.11 -39.51
C TYR A 305 9.65 6.63 -38.93
N TYR A 306 9.70 5.93 -37.79
CA TYR A 306 8.51 5.45 -37.07
C TYR A 306 7.71 6.55 -36.35
N GLU A 307 8.32 7.69 -35.97
CA GLU A 307 7.57 8.82 -35.40
C GLU A 307 6.82 9.58 -36.49
N GLU A 308 7.43 9.70 -37.69
CA GLU A 308 6.75 10.28 -38.86
C GLU A 308 5.59 9.41 -39.31
N GLU A 309 5.73 8.08 -39.30
CA GLU A 309 4.62 7.16 -39.61
C GLU A 309 3.51 7.14 -38.54
N ARG A 310 3.81 7.31 -37.26
CA ARG A 310 2.80 7.34 -36.19
C ARG A 310 1.89 8.56 -36.24
N ASP A 311 2.45 9.69 -36.70
CA ASP A 311 1.70 10.95 -36.81
C ASP A 311 0.93 11.06 -38.13
N MET A 312 1.06 10.07 -39.04
CA MET A 312 0.35 10.08 -40.31
C MET A 312 -1.06 9.53 -40.20
N ARG A 313 -2.02 10.25 -40.72
CA ARG A 313 -3.38 9.80 -40.90
C ARG A 313 -3.70 9.59 -42.37
N TYR A 314 -4.59 8.68 -42.64
CA TYR A 314 -5.01 8.34 -44.00
C TYR A 314 -6.50 8.46 -44.09
N LEU A 315 -6.95 9.16 -45.13
CA LEU A 315 -8.34 9.11 -45.55
C LEU A 315 -8.53 7.82 -46.36
N VAL A 316 -9.38 6.95 -45.87
CA VAL A 316 -9.72 5.69 -46.52
C VAL A 316 -11.20 5.66 -46.89
N GLU A 317 -11.58 4.88 -47.88
CA GLU A 317 -12.96 4.65 -48.25
C GLU A 317 -13.28 3.17 -48.15
N ALA A 318 -14.37 2.84 -47.47
CA ALA A 318 -14.83 1.47 -47.34
C ALA A 318 -15.18 0.85 -48.69
N THR A 319 -14.61 -0.29 -49.01
CA THR A 319 -14.89 -1.06 -50.23
C THR A 319 -16.02 -2.05 -50.04
N SER A 320 -16.35 -2.35 -48.81
CA SER A 320 -17.47 -3.20 -48.44
C SER A 320 -17.91 -2.88 -47.02
N LYS A 321 -19.13 -3.23 -46.66
CA LYS A 321 -19.60 -3.16 -45.25
C LYS A 321 -18.89 -4.21 -44.44
N TYR A 322 -18.30 -3.81 -43.34
CA TYR A 322 -17.62 -4.70 -42.38
C TYR A 322 -17.90 -4.29 -40.96
N THR A 323 -17.71 -5.21 -39.99
CA THR A 323 -17.82 -4.93 -38.57
C THR A 323 -16.48 -5.11 -37.89
N ASP A 324 -16.29 -4.47 -36.75
CA ASP A 324 -15.11 -4.75 -35.94
C ASP A 324 -15.04 -6.23 -35.50
N GLY A 325 -16.17 -6.96 -35.52
CA GLY A 325 -16.21 -8.40 -35.35
C GLY A 325 -15.50 -9.16 -36.47
N ASP A 326 -15.66 -8.74 -37.73
CA ASP A 326 -14.99 -9.35 -38.88
C ASP A 326 -13.47 -9.11 -38.81
N VAL A 327 -13.08 -7.96 -38.27
CA VAL A 327 -11.67 -7.61 -38.07
C VAL A 327 -11.11 -8.27 -36.78
N SER A 328 -11.96 -8.58 -35.79
CA SER A 328 -11.54 -9.17 -34.52
C SER A 328 -11.04 -10.61 -34.61
N ASP A 329 -11.33 -11.31 -35.71
CA ASP A 329 -10.82 -12.66 -35.96
C ASP A 329 -9.36 -12.69 -36.43
N SER A 330 -8.78 -11.53 -36.76
CA SER A 330 -7.34 -11.45 -36.99
C SER A 330 -6.52 -11.68 -35.68
N GLU A 331 -5.37 -12.35 -35.84
CA GLU A 331 -4.48 -12.62 -34.66
C GLU A 331 -4.06 -11.34 -33.93
N LEU A 332 -3.86 -10.24 -34.65
CA LEU A 332 -3.46 -8.94 -34.13
C LEU A 332 -4.52 -8.34 -33.19
N LEU A 333 -5.80 -8.49 -33.52
CA LEU A 333 -6.91 -7.98 -32.71
C LEU A 333 -7.20 -8.89 -31.50
N LYS A 334 -7.01 -10.19 -31.63
CA LYS A 334 -7.04 -11.11 -30.48
C LYS A 334 -5.96 -10.77 -29.45
N GLU A 335 -4.80 -10.31 -29.89
CA GLU A 335 -3.72 -9.88 -29.03
C GLU A 335 -4.03 -8.53 -28.34
N LYS A 336 -4.59 -7.56 -29.06
CA LYS A 336 -5.05 -6.28 -28.49
C LYS A 336 -6.23 -6.45 -27.51
N GLN A 337 -7.15 -7.38 -27.74
CA GLN A 337 -8.20 -7.74 -26.80
C GLN A 337 -7.65 -8.31 -25.50
N LYS A 338 -6.61 -9.15 -25.55
CA LYS A 338 -5.91 -9.65 -24.37
C LYS A 338 -5.25 -8.54 -23.55
N GLN A 339 -4.88 -7.43 -24.19
CA GLN A 339 -4.32 -6.24 -23.55
C GLN A 339 -5.37 -5.27 -22.98
N GLY A 340 -6.67 -5.59 -23.08
CA GLY A 340 -7.76 -4.78 -22.53
C GLY A 340 -8.05 -3.48 -23.29
N LEU A 341 -7.62 -3.36 -24.55
CA LEU A 341 -7.89 -2.20 -25.39
C LEU A 341 -9.31 -2.25 -25.93
N ALA A 342 -10.06 -1.16 -25.79
CA ALA A 342 -11.41 -1.05 -26.31
C ALA A 342 -11.41 -1.11 -27.84
N ILE A 343 -12.22 -2.01 -28.40
CA ILE A 343 -12.45 -2.09 -29.85
C ILE A 343 -13.69 -1.25 -30.19
N SER A 344 -13.54 -0.29 -31.08
CA SER A 344 -14.67 0.47 -31.60
C SER A 344 -15.64 -0.46 -32.37
N ARG A 345 -16.93 -0.31 -32.14
CA ARG A 345 -17.99 -1.04 -32.89
C ARG A 345 -18.48 -0.26 -34.07
N TYR A 346 -17.65 0.58 -34.64
CA TYR A 346 -18.01 1.33 -35.84
C TYR A 346 -18.14 0.40 -37.05
N VAL A 347 -19.22 0.54 -37.79
CA VAL A 347 -19.56 -0.24 -39.00
C VAL A 347 -19.73 0.74 -40.15
N PRO A 348 -18.71 0.94 -41.00
CA PRO A 348 -18.83 1.83 -42.13
C PRO A 348 -19.73 1.22 -43.20
N GLU A 349 -20.44 2.08 -43.95
CA GLU A 349 -21.15 1.69 -45.17
C GLU A 349 -20.20 1.71 -46.38
N GLU A 350 -20.48 0.91 -47.38
CA GLU A 350 -19.67 0.91 -48.60
C GLU A 350 -19.63 2.31 -49.25
N GLY A 351 -18.43 2.79 -49.57
CA GLY A 351 -18.21 4.14 -50.12
C GLY A 351 -18.05 5.23 -49.02
N GLU A 352 -18.24 4.91 -47.74
CA GLU A 352 -18.01 5.87 -46.66
C GLU A 352 -16.51 6.16 -46.49
N GLN A 353 -16.17 7.43 -46.34
CA GLN A 353 -14.79 7.89 -46.13
C GLN A 353 -14.57 8.25 -44.67
N PHE A 354 -13.49 7.77 -44.07
CA PHE A 354 -13.09 8.04 -42.66
C PHE A 354 -11.57 8.04 -42.48
N GLU A 355 -11.11 8.59 -41.41
CA GLU A 355 -9.68 8.72 -41.11
C GLU A 355 -9.22 7.58 -40.24
N VAL A 356 -8.02 7.05 -40.51
CA VAL A 356 -7.34 6.02 -39.76
C VAL A 356 -5.85 6.33 -39.61
N ASP A 357 -5.22 5.81 -38.55
CA ASP A 357 -3.77 5.77 -38.42
C ASP A 357 -3.12 4.72 -39.34
N THR A 358 -1.80 4.70 -39.39
CA THR A 358 -1.02 3.79 -40.20
C THR A 358 -1.32 2.32 -39.89
N GLU A 359 -1.38 1.95 -38.66
CA GLU A 359 -1.63 0.55 -38.24
C GLU A 359 -3.00 0.07 -38.68
N ARG A 360 -4.03 0.90 -38.47
CA ARG A 360 -5.40 0.57 -38.85
C ARG A 360 -5.56 0.53 -40.36
N LYS A 361 -4.93 1.46 -41.10
CA LYS A 361 -4.89 1.46 -42.54
C LYS A 361 -4.33 0.16 -43.10
N ASP A 362 -3.15 -0.26 -42.62
CA ASP A 362 -2.47 -1.45 -43.14
C ASP A 362 -3.29 -2.72 -42.88
N LEU A 363 -3.92 -2.83 -41.72
CA LEU A 363 -4.83 -3.92 -41.41
C LEU A 363 -6.05 -3.94 -42.32
N LEU A 364 -6.76 -2.83 -42.47
CA LEU A 364 -7.99 -2.76 -43.26
C LEU A 364 -7.73 -2.96 -44.77
N VAL A 365 -6.60 -2.48 -45.28
CA VAL A 365 -6.15 -2.73 -46.66
C VAL A 365 -5.81 -4.20 -46.86
N SER A 366 -5.09 -4.84 -45.92
CA SER A 366 -4.74 -6.26 -45.99
C SER A 366 -5.97 -7.19 -46.04
N LEU A 367 -7.07 -6.74 -45.42
CA LEU A 367 -8.36 -7.44 -45.38
C LEU A 367 -9.29 -7.05 -46.56
N ASN A 368 -8.86 -6.20 -47.49
CA ASN A 368 -9.64 -5.66 -48.59
C ASN A 368 -10.92 -4.91 -48.16
N TYR A 369 -10.96 -4.34 -46.97
CA TYR A 369 -12.13 -3.61 -46.47
C TYR A 369 -12.10 -2.13 -46.85
N VAL A 370 -10.93 -1.56 -47.13
CA VAL A 370 -10.81 -0.16 -47.53
C VAL A 370 -9.82 0.03 -48.67
N LYS A 371 -9.98 1.15 -49.40
CA LYS A 371 -8.95 1.70 -50.30
C LYS A 371 -8.44 3.02 -49.74
N VAL A 372 -7.16 3.28 -49.86
CA VAL A 372 -6.55 4.54 -49.43
C VAL A 372 -6.89 5.63 -50.46
N ILE A 373 -7.44 6.74 -50.00
CA ILE A 373 -7.79 7.90 -50.82
C ILE A 373 -6.65 8.93 -50.79
N LYS A 374 -6.17 9.28 -49.61
CA LYS A 374 -5.04 10.19 -49.43
C LYS A 374 -4.40 10.05 -48.06
N GLU A 375 -3.17 10.51 -47.97
CA GLU A 375 -2.44 10.74 -46.74
C GLU A 375 -2.75 12.14 -46.19
N ILE A 376 -3.01 12.24 -44.91
CA ILE A 376 -3.31 13.50 -44.22
C ILE A 376 -2.10 13.81 -43.30
N LYS A 377 -1.39 14.91 -43.58
CA LYS A 377 -0.37 15.44 -42.64
C LYS A 377 -1.05 16.36 -41.67
N ASP A 378 -0.85 16.11 -40.37
CA ASP A 378 -1.42 16.94 -39.30
C ASP A 378 -0.90 18.38 -39.38
N VAL A 379 -1.76 19.32 -39.75
CA VAL A 379 -1.46 20.76 -39.81
C VAL A 379 -1.57 21.44 -38.44
N GLU A 380 -1.95 20.71 -37.37
CA GLU A 380 -2.22 21.32 -36.06
C GLU A 380 -1.00 21.88 -35.32
N LYS A 381 0.25 21.47 -35.66
CA LYS A 381 1.46 22.05 -35.04
C LYS A 381 1.80 23.46 -35.51
N GLU A 382 1.38 23.87 -36.69
CA GLU A 382 1.62 25.26 -37.20
C GLU A 382 0.72 26.29 -36.52
N VAL A 383 -0.51 25.92 -36.12
CA VAL A 383 -1.45 26.83 -35.45
C VAL A 383 -1.02 27.14 -34.00
N GLU A 384 -0.43 26.18 -33.32
CA GLU A 384 0.05 26.39 -31.92
C GLU A 384 1.30 27.27 -31.86
N THR A 385 2.20 27.17 -32.84
CA THR A 385 3.38 28.03 -32.95
C THR A 385 2.98 29.45 -33.32
N ALA A 386 2.09 29.62 -34.30
CA ALA A 386 1.55 30.93 -34.68
C ALA A 386 0.75 31.60 -33.55
N THR A 387 0.02 30.81 -32.76
CA THR A 387 -0.73 31.34 -31.60
C THR A 387 0.19 31.72 -30.41
N LYS A 388 1.33 31.08 -30.26
CA LYS A 388 2.35 31.45 -29.27
C LYS A 388 3.09 32.74 -29.70
N GLU A 389 3.42 32.91 -30.97
CA GLU A 389 4.05 34.16 -31.47
C GLU A 389 3.10 35.37 -31.37
N VAL A 390 1.82 35.21 -31.69
CA VAL A 390 0.81 36.28 -31.55
C VAL A 390 0.56 36.67 -30.08
N LYS A 391 0.66 35.70 -29.15
CA LYS A 391 0.57 36.00 -27.69
C LYS A 391 1.82 36.72 -27.17
N THR A 392 2.99 36.40 -27.69
CA THR A 392 4.25 37.05 -27.30
C THR A 392 4.32 38.49 -27.81
N GLU A 393 3.88 38.75 -29.07
CA GLU A 393 3.80 40.13 -29.59
C GLU A 393 2.77 40.99 -28.85
N LYS A 394 1.62 40.44 -28.44
CA LYS A 394 0.63 41.18 -27.63
C LYS A 394 1.12 41.45 -26.19
N ALA A 395 1.97 40.60 -25.64
CA ALA A 395 2.58 40.83 -24.31
C ALA A 395 3.65 41.95 -24.37
N VAL A 396 4.46 42.01 -25.42
CA VAL A 396 5.47 43.04 -25.64
C VAL A 396 4.83 44.43 -25.89
N LYS A 397 3.70 44.50 -26.62
CA LYS A 397 2.96 45.74 -26.83
C LYS A 397 2.25 46.27 -25.58
N LYS A 398 1.90 45.45 -24.62
CA LYS A 398 1.30 45.85 -23.34
C LYS A 398 2.33 46.39 -22.32
N THR A 399 3.60 46.01 -22.45
CA THR A 399 4.66 46.49 -21.53
C THR A 399 5.26 47.81 -21.95
N THR A 400 5.17 48.22 -23.24
CA THR A 400 5.68 49.52 -23.75
C THR A 400 4.71 50.68 -23.53
N THR A 401 3.43 50.44 -23.26
CA THR A 401 2.42 51.49 -23.04
C THR A 401 2.23 51.89 -21.58
N LYS A 402 2.98 51.32 -20.64
CA LYS A 402 2.87 51.59 -19.19
C LYS A 402 4.05 52.39 -18.61
N LYS A 403 4.92 52.98 -19.45
CA LYS A 403 6.11 53.73 -19.00
C LYS A 403 6.13 55.23 -19.34
N THR A 404 5.01 55.80 -19.73
CA THR A 404 4.94 57.24 -20.01
C THR A 404 3.66 57.88 -19.43
N THR A 405 3.56 57.95 -18.12
CA THR A 405 2.74 58.95 -17.41
C THR A 405 2.98 58.83 -15.91
N THR A 406 4.02 59.53 -15.41
CA THR A 406 4.05 60.15 -14.08
C THR A 406 5.32 60.99 -13.96
N LYS A 407 5.24 62.21 -14.43
CA LYS A 407 6.01 63.33 -13.91
C LYS A 407 5.26 64.62 -14.26
N LYS A 408 4.49 65.13 -13.34
CA LYS A 408 4.35 66.50 -12.99
C LYS A 408 3.34 66.69 -11.86
N ASP A 409 3.82 67.47 -10.96
CA ASP A 409 3.21 68.45 -10.08
C ASP A 409 2.81 68.01 -8.66
N LYS A 410 3.64 68.64 -7.84
CA LYS A 410 3.57 69.16 -6.48
C LYS A 410 3.97 68.30 -5.34
#